data_45f0823ce6188cb6fe61877b560d025d
#
_entry.id   45f0823ce6188cb6fe61877b560d025d
#
_cell.length_a   1.000
_cell.length_b   1.000
_cell.length_c   1.000
_cell.angle_alpha   90.00
_cell.angle_beta   90.00
_cell.angle_gamma   90.00
#
_symmetry.space_group_name_H-M   'P 1'
#
loop_
_entity.id
_entity.type
_entity.pdbx_description
1 polymer ?
#
loop_
_entity_poly.entity_id
_entity_poly.type
_entity_poly.pdbx_seq_one_letter_code
_entity_poly.pdbx_strand_id
1 'polypeptide(L)'
;MRIFSVVLLLFGASACTPDAQPKEQLDVVRVARSTLLTNAPLAIGDEEGDFKREGIKLEFVEVPAATTQAMPPLERGDVDVLSSVMSIALLNGVGAGATFRIVADRGFIDPAACESWGIIGRKSLFGNKPLDAELLRGTRVSTNALGQSGYLMSRFLEKFGLALDDVELVRLPPNVEPPAMENGTVDIVTRGDPHMHNLLAQGHRLLAGASTIAPGSHLAVLLYGPNLLTKNRDLGERFMRGYLRAARRYNQGATPRNVSIVSRRLGLDSASLWNMCWPTTKPDGAVSAASLHDYQEWALKTGELASAIDPALLIDATFAAKANAALAAER
;
A
#
# COMPACT_ATOMS: atom_id res chain seq x y z
N MET A 1 -79.40 -55.74 8.84
CA MET A 1 -78.92 -54.47 8.35
C MET A 1 -77.58 -54.18 9.06
N ARG A 2 -76.45 -54.53 8.41
CA ARG A 2 -75.09 -54.45 9.02
C ARG A 2 -74.43 -53.20 8.49
N ILE A 3 -74.05 -52.28 9.40
CA ILE A 3 -73.37 -51.05 9.12
C ILE A 3 -71.87 -51.34 9.21
N PHE A 4 -71.12 -51.18 8.10
CA PHE A 4 -69.69 -51.27 8.10
C PHE A 4 -69.14 -49.85 8.36
N SER A 5 -68.39 -49.68 9.46
CA SER A 5 -67.62 -48.47 9.76
C SER A 5 -66.26 -48.62 9.10
N VAL A 6 -65.93 -47.69 8.15
CA VAL A 6 -64.61 -47.57 7.54
C VAL A 6 -63.81 -46.61 8.43
N VAL A 7 -62.73 -47.10 9.01
CA VAL A 7 -61.75 -46.32 9.76
C VAL A 7 -60.70 -45.85 8.75
N LEU A 8 -60.61 -44.51 8.50
CA LEU A 8 -59.61 -43.87 7.63
C LEU A 8 -58.34 -43.52 8.45
N LEU A 9 -57.29 -44.31 8.28
CA LEU A 9 -55.97 -44.01 8.86
C LEU A 9 -55.28 -42.90 8.06
N LEU A 10 -55.18 -41.70 8.64
CA LEU A 10 -54.39 -40.59 8.11
C LEU A 10 -52.91 -40.81 8.49
N PHE A 11 -52.09 -41.21 7.52
CA PHE A 11 -50.63 -41.17 7.65
C PHE A 11 -50.17 -39.73 7.53
N GLY A 12 -49.78 -39.10 8.63
CA GLY A 12 -49.09 -37.80 8.62
C GLY A 12 -47.65 -37.97 8.11
N ALA A 13 -47.38 -37.49 6.90
CA ALA A 13 -46.02 -37.34 6.39
C ALA A 13 -45.38 -36.13 7.08
N SER A 14 -44.51 -36.37 8.07
CA SER A 14 -43.63 -35.36 8.62
C SER A 14 -42.61 -34.97 7.53
N ALA A 15 -42.85 -33.88 6.82
CA ALA A 15 -41.85 -33.25 5.95
C ALA A 15 -40.72 -32.67 6.82
N CYS A 16 -39.57 -33.33 6.85
CA CYS A 16 -38.34 -32.73 7.33
C CYS A 16 -37.99 -31.52 6.42
N THR A 17 -38.26 -30.31 6.89
CA THR A 17 -37.68 -29.10 6.32
C THR A 17 -36.17 -29.18 6.55
N PRO A 18 -35.34 -29.05 5.50
CA PRO A 18 -33.90 -28.97 5.70
C PRO A 18 -33.62 -27.73 6.55
N ASP A 19 -32.97 -27.96 7.68
CA ASP A 19 -32.47 -26.93 8.58
C ASP A 19 -31.61 -25.97 7.75
N ALA A 20 -32.09 -24.75 7.47
CA ALA A 20 -31.34 -23.73 6.83
C ALA A 20 -30.18 -23.38 7.78
N GLN A 21 -28.98 -23.86 7.47
CA GLN A 21 -27.78 -23.47 8.19
C GLN A 21 -27.75 -21.94 8.30
N PRO A 22 -27.57 -21.37 9.49
CA PRO A 22 -27.50 -19.93 9.65
C PRO A 22 -26.39 -19.43 8.72
N LYS A 23 -26.72 -18.51 7.80
CA LYS A 23 -25.72 -17.84 6.97
C LYS A 23 -24.71 -17.20 7.92
N GLU A 24 -23.47 -17.66 7.85
CA GLU A 24 -22.36 -17.10 8.61
C GLU A 24 -22.34 -15.58 8.37
N GLN A 25 -22.73 -14.81 9.37
CA GLN A 25 -22.79 -13.36 9.28
C GLN A 25 -21.37 -12.82 9.40
N LEU A 26 -20.76 -12.45 8.27
CA LEU A 26 -19.44 -11.88 8.24
C LEU A 26 -19.48 -10.41 8.64
N ASP A 27 -18.53 -9.97 9.45
CA ASP A 27 -18.31 -8.55 9.74
C ASP A 27 -17.76 -7.85 8.49
N VAL A 28 -18.28 -6.67 8.18
CA VAL A 28 -17.82 -5.89 7.03
C VAL A 28 -16.69 -4.97 7.46
N VAL A 29 -15.58 -5.00 6.71
CA VAL A 29 -14.49 -4.02 6.81
C VAL A 29 -14.37 -3.27 5.49
N ARG A 30 -14.55 -1.96 5.55
CA ARG A 30 -14.48 -1.06 4.40
C ARG A 30 -13.04 -0.62 4.17
N VAL A 31 -12.52 -0.99 3.01
CA VAL A 31 -11.13 -0.74 2.61
C VAL A 31 -11.11 0.26 1.46
N ALA A 32 -10.34 1.32 1.58
CA ALA A 32 -10.14 2.26 0.48
C ALA A 32 -9.52 1.56 -0.72
N ARG A 33 -10.18 1.67 -1.88
CA ARG A 33 -9.71 1.04 -3.12
C ARG A 33 -8.45 1.73 -3.65
N SER A 34 -7.49 0.94 -4.10
CA SER A 34 -6.29 1.44 -4.78
C SER A 34 -5.79 0.40 -5.78
N THR A 35 -5.28 0.87 -6.91
CA THR A 35 -4.72 0.04 -7.99
C THR A 35 -3.19 -0.12 -7.90
N LEU A 36 -2.55 0.44 -6.88
CA LEU A 36 -1.12 0.28 -6.66
C LEU A 36 -0.77 -1.18 -6.32
N LEU A 37 0.31 -1.69 -6.86
CA LEU A 37 0.77 -3.07 -6.62
C LEU A 37 0.96 -3.38 -5.13
N THR A 38 1.39 -2.40 -4.34
CA THR A 38 1.48 -2.52 -2.88
C THR A 38 0.14 -2.79 -2.17
N ASN A 39 -1.02 -2.68 -2.86
CA ASN A 39 -2.33 -3.12 -2.36
C ASN A 39 -2.66 -4.58 -2.71
N ALA A 40 -1.83 -5.25 -3.49
CA ALA A 40 -2.08 -6.64 -3.88
C ALA A 40 -2.27 -7.59 -2.69
N PRO A 41 -1.61 -7.43 -1.51
CA PRO A 41 -1.91 -8.27 -0.35
C PRO A 41 -3.39 -8.29 0.02
N LEU A 42 -4.10 -7.15 -0.02
CA LEU A 42 -5.53 -7.08 0.30
C LEU A 42 -6.38 -7.86 -0.73
N ALA A 43 -6.06 -7.71 -2.03
CA ALA A 43 -6.75 -8.42 -3.10
C ALA A 43 -6.49 -9.93 -3.05
N ILE A 44 -5.24 -10.33 -2.78
CA ILE A 44 -4.85 -11.75 -2.65
C ILE A 44 -5.55 -12.37 -1.44
N GLY A 45 -5.50 -11.72 -0.27
CA GLY A 45 -6.12 -12.24 0.95
C GLY A 45 -7.64 -12.38 0.86
N ASP A 46 -8.31 -11.46 0.14
CA ASP A 46 -9.74 -11.54 -0.12
C ASP A 46 -10.09 -12.77 -0.98
N GLU A 47 -9.38 -12.95 -2.10
CA GLU A 47 -9.57 -14.08 -3.02
C GLU A 47 -9.16 -15.44 -2.43
N GLU A 48 -8.14 -15.47 -1.58
CA GLU A 48 -7.66 -16.68 -0.90
C GLU A 48 -8.42 -16.99 0.39
N GLY A 49 -9.39 -16.13 0.76
CA GLY A 49 -10.23 -16.30 1.93
C GLY A 49 -9.53 -16.06 3.26
N ASP A 50 -8.39 -15.37 3.28
CA ASP A 50 -7.65 -15.08 4.50
C ASP A 50 -8.46 -14.19 5.46
N PHE A 51 -9.26 -13.25 4.92
CA PHE A 51 -10.18 -12.42 5.70
C PHE A 51 -11.47 -13.18 6.07
N LYS A 52 -12.00 -13.99 5.15
CA LYS A 52 -13.19 -14.80 5.43
C LYS A 52 -12.96 -15.79 6.58
N ARG A 53 -11.75 -16.36 6.69
CA ARG A 53 -11.32 -17.23 7.79
C ARG A 53 -11.40 -16.52 9.15
N GLU A 54 -11.26 -15.20 9.15
CA GLU A 54 -11.41 -14.34 10.33
C GLU A 54 -12.84 -13.82 10.52
N GLY A 55 -13.83 -14.36 9.79
CA GLY A 55 -15.21 -13.89 9.83
C GLY A 55 -15.41 -12.51 9.21
N ILE A 56 -14.56 -12.11 8.26
CA ILE A 56 -14.56 -10.76 7.65
C ILE A 56 -14.90 -10.85 6.16
N LYS A 57 -15.75 -9.93 5.71
CA LYS A 57 -15.97 -9.59 4.31
C LYS A 57 -15.33 -8.22 4.03
N LEU A 58 -14.44 -8.14 3.04
CA LEU A 58 -13.92 -6.86 2.59
C LEU A 58 -14.93 -6.18 1.65
N GLU A 59 -15.12 -4.89 1.85
CA GLU A 59 -15.84 -3.99 0.96
C GLU A 59 -14.88 -2.90 0.47
N PHE A 60 -14.56 -2.93 -0.83
CA PHE A 60 -13.66 -1.95 -1.43
C PHE A 60 -14.44 -0.70 -1.82
N VAL A 61 -14.13 0.40 -1.14
CA VAL A 61 -14.79 1.70 -1.29
C VAL A 61 -13.97 2.59 -2.19
N GLU A 62 -14.60 3.17 -3.22
CA GLU A 62 -13.96 4.18 -4.05
C GLU A 62 -13.73 5.45 -3.23
N VAL A 63 -12.49 5.90 -3.20
CA VAL A 63 -12.08 7.15 -2.58
C VAL A 63 -11.33 7.99 -3.60
N PRO A 64 -11.25 9.32 -3.43
CA PRO A 64 -10.44 10.15 -4.30
C PRO A 64 -9.00 9.61 -4.41
N ALA A 65 -8.44 9.67 -5.63
CA ALA A 65 -7.17 9.01 -5.97
C ALA A 65 -5.95 9.49 -5.14
N ALA A 66 -5.99 10.72 -4.63
CA ALA A 66 -4.94 11.22 -3.75
C ALA A 66 -5.14 10.70 -2.33
N THR A 67 -4.13 10.05 -1.77
CA THR A 67 -4.14 9.51 -0.40
C THR A 67 -4.55 10.54 0.64
N THR A 68 -4.14 11.81 0.46
CA THR A 68 -4.51 12.93 1.31
C THR A 68 -6.02 13.19 1.35
N GLN A 69 -6.72 12.97 0.24
CA GLN A 69 -8.17 13.14 0.14
C GLN A 69 -8.95 11.96 0.75
N ALA A 70 -8.29 10.82 0.94
CA ALA A 70 -8.88 9.64 1.57
C ALA A 70 -8.78 9.65 3.11
N MET A 71 -7.95 10.52 3.70
CA MET A 71 -7.80 10.64 5.16
C MET A 71 -9.07 11.13 5.86
N PRO A 72 -9.78 12.17 5.38
CA PRO A 72 -11.04 12.58 6.01
C PRO A 72 -12.13 11.49 6.05
N PRO A 73 -12.40 10.69 5.00
CA PRO A 73 -13.26 9.52 5.08
C PRO A 73 -12.81 8.48 6.12
N LEU A 74 -11.51 8.24 6.25
CA LEU A 74 -10.95 7.33 7.27
C LEU A 74 -11.24 7.86 8.68
N GLU A 75 -11.00 9.15 8.92
CA GLU A 75 -11.23 9.81 10.20
C GLU A 75 -12.70 9.80 10.62
N ARG A 76 -13.64 10.01 9.69
CA ARG A 76 -15.08 9.91 9.96
C ARG A 76 -15.58 8.48 10.15
N GLY A 77 -14.78 7.48 9.75
CA GLY A 77 -15.17 6.07 9.75
C GLY A 77 -16.06 5.67 8.58
N ASP A 78 -16.05 6.42 7.47
CA ASP A 78 -16.68 6.01 6.20
C ASP A 78 -15.88 4.87 5.55
N VAL A 79 -14.57 4.85 5.83
CA VAL A 79 -13.60 3.81 5.50
C VAL A 79 -12.93 3.36 6.80
N ASP A 80 -12.67 2.08 6.95
CA ASP A 80 -12.07 1.48 8.15
C ASP A 80 -10.55 1.32 8.01
N VAL A 81 -10.11 1.03 6.78
CA VAL A 81 -8.71 0.78 6.42
C VAL A 81 -8.32 1.60 5.21
N LEU A 82 -7.22 2.32 5.33
CA LEU A 82 -6.62 3.06 4.23
C LEU A 82 -5.18 2.58 4.01
N SER A 83 -4.88 2.20 2.80
CA SER A 83 -3.52 2.00 2.32
C SER A 83 -2.93 3.34 1.89
N SER A 84 -1.92 3.83 2.58
CA SER A 84 -1.30 5.13 2.31
C SER A 84 0.16 5.00 1.90
N VAL A 85 0.57 5.73 0.86
CA VAL A 85 1.98 6.02 0.66
C VAL A 85 2.45 7.01 1.73
N MET A 86 3.73 6.96 2.11
CA MET A 86 4.30 7.94 3.03
C MET A 86 4.19 9.35 2.44
N SER A 87 3.71 10.28 3.24
CA SER A 87 3.54 11.68 2.84
C SER A 87 3.56 12.62 4.03
N ILE A 88 4.00 13.85 3.82
CA ILE A 88 3.97 14.90 4.84
C ILE A 88 2.54 15.18 5.31
N ALA A 89 1.55 15.05 4.41
CA ALA A 89 0.14 15.23 4.78
C ALA A 89 -0.35 14.20 5.80
N LEU A 90 0.18 12.97 5.77
CA LEU A 90 -0.10 11.96 6.81
C LEU A 90 0.42 12.44 8.17
N LEU A 91 1.66 12.94 8.20
CA LEU A 91 2.28 13.47 9.41
C LEU A 91 1.51 14.68 9.93
N ASN A 92 1.23 15.66 9.06
CA ASN A 92 0.46 16.86 9.43
C ASN A 92 -0.95 16.51 9.92
N GLY A 93 -1.61 15.50 9.36
CA GLY A 93 -2.90 15.02 9.83
C GLY A 93 -2.84 14.56 11.28
N VAL A 94 -1.86 13.73 11.63
CA VAL A 94 -1.66 13.26 13.02
C VAL A 94 -1.28 14.43 13.93
N GLY A 95 -0.40 15.33 13.49
CA GLY A 95 -0.01 16.54 14.23
C GLY A 95 -1.19 17.48 14.49
N ALA A 96 -2.18 17.52 13.59
CA ALA A 96 -3.43 18.25 13.76
C ALA A 96 -4.48 17.53 14.62
N GLY A 97 -4.15 16.37 15.18
CA GLY A 97 -5.02 15.63 16.11
C GLY A 97 -5.88 14.55 15.47
N ALA A 98 -5.58 14.13 14.24
CA ALA A 98 -6.27 12.99 13.63
C ALA A 98 -6.09 11.70 14.47
N THR A 99 -7.16 10.89 14.52
CA THR A 99 -7.18 9.69 15.37
C THR A 99 -6.68 8.44 14.68
N PHE A 100 -6.57 8.43 13.34
CA PHE A 100 -6.02 7.29 12.62
C PHE A 100 -4.57 7.00 13.02
N ARG A 101 -4.16 5.73 12.90
CA ARG A 101 -2.79 5.28 13.24
C ARG A 101 -2.24 4.38 12.14
N ILE A 102 -0.91 4.40 11.99
CA ILE A 102 -0.17 3.39 11.24
C ILE A 102 -0.18 2.11 12.06
N VAL A 103 -0.67 1.01 11.48
CA VAL A 103 -0.79 -0.28 12.19
C VAL A 103 0.08 -1.38 11.59
N ALA A 104 0.50 -1.23 10.33
CA ALA A 104 1.40 -2.17 9.68
C ALA A 104 2.16 -1.53 8.50
N ASP A 105 3.28 -2.18 8.15
CA ASP A 105 3.94 -2.00 6.86
C ASP A 105 3.05 -2.49 5.71
N ARG A 106 3.14 -1.83 4.57
CA ARG A 106 2.51 -2.24 3.31
C ARG A 106 3.48 -2.25 2.13
N GLY A 107 4.72 -1.96 2.39
CA GLY A 107 5.80 -1.98 1.42
C GLY A 107 6.97 -1.17 1.92
N PHE A 108 8.14 -1.76 1.85
CA PHE A 108 9.39 -1.12 2.25
C PHE A 108 10.46 -1.34 1.18
N ILE A 109 11.50 -0.51 1.23
CA ILE A 109 12.66 -0.61 0.36
C ILE A 109 13.57 -1.68 0.94
N ASP A 110 13.50 -2.88 0.40
CA ASP A 110 14.32 -4.02 0.80
C ASP A 110 15.61 -4.03 -0.03
N PRO A 111 16.79 -3.78 0.57
CA PRO A 111 18.05 -3.79 -0.17
C PRO A 111 18.46 -5.19 -0.66
N ALA A 112 17.82 -6.25 -0.18
CA ALA A 112 18.06 -7.62 -0.62
C ALA A 112 17.11 -8.07 -1.76
N ALA A 113 16.07 -7.29 -2.03
CA ALA A 113 15.11 -7.56 -3.10
C ALA A 113 15.52 -6.88 -4.42
N CYS A 114 14.72 -7.13 -5.47
CA CYS A 114 14.86 -6.40 -6.72
C CYS A 114 14.46 -4.92 -6.55
N GLU A 115 14.97 -4.05 -7.44
CA GLU A 115 14.65 -2.62 -7.40
C GLU A 115 13.25 -2.35 -7.93
N SER A 116 12.38 -1.82 -7.10
CA SER A 116 10.99 -1.48 -7.45
C SER A 116 10.71 0.01 -7.53
N TRP A 117 11.66 0.86 -7.10
CA TRP A 117 11.59 2.31 -7.13
C TRP A 117 12.93 2.91 -7.47
N GLY A 118 12.95 4.01 -8.25
CA GLY A 118 14.21 4.66 -8.58
C GLY A 118 14.04 6.06 -9.13
N ILE A 119 15.20 6.66 -9.32
CA ILE A 119 15.42 7.94 -9.98
C ILE A 119 15.83 7.65 -11.41
N ILE A 120 15.02 8.06 -12.37
CA ILE A 120 15.22 7.76 -13.79
C ILE A 120 15.56 9.05 -14.54
N GLY A 121 16.70 9.06 -15.22
CA GLY A 121 17.17 10.18 -16.02
C GLY A 121 16.93 9.98 -17.51
N ARG A 122 16.64 11.07 -18.20
CA ARG A 122 16.43 11.11 -19.65
C ARG A 122 17.69 10.65 -20.40
N LYS A 123 17.56 9.67 -21.29
CA LYS A 123 18.68 9.04 -22.02
C LYS A 123 19.55 10.05 -22.78
N SER A 124 18.95 11.06 -23.42
CA SER A 124 19.69 12.07 -24.22
C SER A 124 20.50 13.05 -23.35
N LEU A 125 20.12 13.26 -22.08
CA LEU A 125 20.89 14.12 -21.17
C LEU A 125 21.94 13.32 -20.40
N PHE A 126 21.54 12.19 -19.80
CA PHE A 126 22.39 11.44 -18.88
C PHE A 126 23.22 10.36 -19.56
N GLY A 127 22.64 9.59 -20.51
CA GLY A 127 23.35 8.52 -21.24
C GLY A 127 24.32 7.75 -20.34
N ASN A 128 25.59 7.72 -20.73
CA ASN A 128 26.69 7.12 -19.95
C ASN A 128 27.55 8.16 -19.20
N LYS A 129 27.11 9.42 -19.09
CA LYS A 129 27.86 10.47 -18.41
C LYS A 129 28.00 10.14 -16.91
N PRO A 130 29.17 10.46 -16.30
CA PRO A 130 29.29 10.47 -14.84
C PRO A 130 28.25 11.42 -14.22
N LEU A 131 27.70 11.05 -13.08
CA LEU A 131 26.78 11.91 -12.33
C LEU A 131 27.60 12.79 -11.39
N ASP A 132 27.38 14.09 -11.48
CA ASP A 132 27.93 15.10 -10.60
C ASP A 132 26.92 16.22 -10.33
N ALA A 133 27.24 17.12 -9.42
CA ALA A 133 26.38 18.24 -9.05
C ALA A 133 26.09 19.20 -10.20
N GLU A 134 27.04 19.40 -11.12
CA GLU A 134 26.90 20.33 -12.26
C GLU A 134 25.84 19.78 -13.24
N LEU A 135 25.91 18.48 -13.57
CA LEU A 135 24.95 17.82 -14.46
C LEU A 135 23.54 17.79 -13.90
N LEU A 136 23.39 17.70 -12.56
CA LEU A 136 22.08 17.60 -11.88
C LEU A 136 21.45 18.97 -11.64
N ARG A 137 22.25 20.02 -11.41
CA ARG A 137 21.75 21.37 -11.07
C ARG A 137 20.89 21.93 -12.21
N GLY A 138 19.74 22.51 -11.85
CA GLY A 138 18.78 23.10 -12.78
C GLY A 138 18.06 22.10 -13.68
N THR A 139 18.19 20.77 -13.45
CA THR A 139 17.40 19.78 -14.18
C THR A 139 15.93 19.86 -13.81
N ARG A 140 15.05 19.57 -14.78
CA ARG A 140 13.60 19.52 -14.57
C ARG A 140 13.18 18.14 -14.05
N VAL A 141 12.67 18.12 -12.82
CA VAL A 141 12.39 16.90 -12.07
C VAL A 141 10.88 16.73 -11.88
N SER A 142 10.30 15.67 -12.43
CA SER A 142 8.92 15.30 -12.13
C SER A 142 8.88 14.40 -10.89
N THR A 143 8.34 14.95 -9.80
CA THR A 143 8.19 14.25 -8.52
C THR A 143 7.02 14.83 -7.73
N ASN A 144 6.49 14.05 -6.78
CA ASN A 144 5.63 14.60 -5.72
C ASN A 144 6.51 15.06 -4.57
N ALA A 145 6.85 16.36 -4.55
CA ALA A 145 7.77 16.94 -3.60
C ALA A 145 7.43 16.68 -2.12
N LEU A 146 6.13 16.56 -1.78
CA LEU A 146 5.64 16.36 -0.42
C LEU A 146 5.32 14.88 -0.09
N GLY A 147 5.74 13.96 -0.95
CA GLY A 147 5.50 12.53 -0.80
C GLY A 147 6.79 11.71 -0.79
N GLN A 148 6.62 10.40 -0.80
CA GLN A 148 7.74 9.45 -0.83
C GLN A 148 8.72 9.68 -1.98
N SER A 149 8.22 10.06 -3.16
CA SER A 149 9.10 10.35 -4.31
C SER A 149 9.95 11.61 -4.11
N GLY A 150 9.44 12.64 -3.44
CA GLY A 150 10.21 13.84 -3.08
C GLY A 150 11.27 13.53 -2.03
N TYR A 151 10.93 12.72 -1.04
CA TYR A 151 11.90 12.23 -0.06
C TYR A 151 13.06 11.46 -0.74
N LEU A 152 12.76 10.51 -1.62
CA LEU A 152 13.78 9.77 -2.36
C LEU A 152 14.64 10.69 -3.25
N MET A 153 14.02 11.67 -3.91
CA MET A 153 14.75 12.66 -4.71
C MET A 153 15.69 13.50 -3.83
N SER A 154 15.22 13.98 -2.66
CA SER A 154 16.09 14.70 -1.71
C SER A 154 17.29 13.86 -1.28
N ARG A 155 17.08 12.60 -0.91
CA ARG A 155 18.15 11.68 -0.51
C ARG A 155 19.14 11.40 -1.65
N PHE A 156 18.66 11.38 -2.90
CA PHE A 156 19.51 11.27 -4.08
C PHE A 156 20.37 12.53 -4.29
N LEU A 157 19.75 13.71 -4.25
CA LEU A 157 20.43 14.99 -4.45
C LEU A 157 21.45 15.28 -3.34
N GLU A 158 21.15 14.94 -2.08
CA GLU A 158 22.05 15.06 -0.93
C GLU A 158 23.41 14.35 -1.16
N LYS A 159 23.47 13.26 -1.92
CA LYS A 159 24.72 12.55 -2.27
C LYS A 159 25.67 13.40 -3.12
N PHE A 160 25.14 14.43 -3.77
CA PHE A 160 25.88 15.37 -4.60
C PHE A 160 25.98 16.76 -3.97
N GLY A 161 25.58 16.91 -2.69
CA GLY A 161 25.57 18.19 -1.99
C GLY A 161 24.50 19.15 -2.51
N LEU A 162 23.42 18.62 -3.11
CA LEU A 162 22.30 19.39 -3.66
C LEU A 162 21.04 19.19 -2.81
N ALA A 163 20.11 20.15 -2.93
CA ALA A 163 18.78 20.12 -2.35
C ALA A 163 17.70 20.17 -3.46
N LEU A 164 16.42 20.05 -3.07
CA LEU A 164 15.30 20.16 -4.02
C LEU A 164 15.24 21.54 -4.71
N ASP A 165 15.70 22.59 -4.04
CA ASP A 165 15.74 23.95 -4.59
C ASP A 165 16.85 24.15 -5.65
N ASP A 166 17.79 23.20 -5.75
CA ASP A 166 18.82 23.22 -6.81
C ASP A 166 18.32 22.65 -8.15
N VAL A 167 17.08 22.14 -8.20
CA VAL A 167 16.44 21.59 -9.40
C VAL A 167 15.09 22.26 -9.65
N GLU A 168 14.59 22.18 -10.89
CA GLU A 168 13.27 22.71 -11.25
C GLU A 168 12.21 21.63 -11.06
N LEU A 169 11.33 21.79 -10.06
CA LEU A 169 10.27 20.84 -9.80
C LEU A 169 9.10 21.02 -10.77
N VAL A 170 8.77 19.96 -11.49
CA VAL A 170 7.65 19.87 -12.41
C VAL A 170 6.68 18.82 -11.90
N ARG A 171 5.38 19.09 -11.94
CA ARG A 171 4.36 18.12 -11.51
C ARG A 171 3.60 17.59 -12.72
N LEU A 172 3.92 16.37 -13.13
CA LEU A 172 3.25 15.68 -14.23
C LEU A 172 2.58 14.39 -13.76
N PRO A 173 1.42 14.04 -14.33
CA PRO A 173 0.87 12.70 -14.19
C PRO A 173 1.79 11.64 -14.81
N PRO A 174 1.88 10.42 -14.24
CA PRO A 174 2.81 9.39 -14.73
C PRO A 174 2.65 9.02 -16.21
N ASN A 175 1.44 9.09 -16.74
CA ASN A 175 1.15 8.76 -18.14
C ASN A 175 1.67 9.79 -19.15
N VAL A 176 1.99 11.02 -18.74
CA VAL A 176 2.56 12.05 -19.62
C VAL A 176 4.07 12.22 -19.48
N GLU A 177 4.69 11.54 -18.51
CA GLU A 177 6.13 11.61 -18.29
C GLU A 177 6.97 11.01 -19.43
N PRO A 178 6.62 9.83 -20.02
CA PRO A 178 7.40 9.27 -21.11
C PRO A 178 7.55 10.24 -22.30
N PRO A 179 6.48 10.81 -22.89
CA PRO A 179 6.64 11.80 -23.95
C PRO A 179 7.35 13.08 -23.48
N ALA A 180 7.19 13.51 -22.22
CA ALA A 180 7.88 14.67 -21.66
C ALA A 180 9.40 14.44 -21.53
N MET A 181 9.82 13.21 -21.19
CA MET A 181 11.23 12.83 -21.19
C MET A 181 11.81 12.75 -22.61
N GLU A 182 11.07 12.19 -23.56
CA GLU A 182 11.54 12.10 -24.96
C GLU A 182 11.73 13.48 -25.59
N ASN A 183 10.80 14.41 -25.41
CA ASN A 183 10.90 15.78 -25.95
C ASN A 183 11.76 16.72 -25.11
N GLY A 184 12.26 16.27 -23.95
CA GLY A 184 13.11 17.02 -23.07
C GLY A 184 12.40 18.05 -22.19
N THR A 185 11.09 17.99 -22.03
CA THR A 185 10.34 18.81 -21.06
C THR A 185 10.64 18.41 -19.62
N VAL A 186 10.98 17.13 -19.38
CA VAL A 186 11.41 16.58 -18.09
C VAL A 186 12.73 15.84 -18.28
N ASP A 187 13.64 16.01 -17.33
CA ASP A 187 14.97 15.43 -17.36
C ASP A 187 15.09 14.23 -16.41
N ILE A 188 14.42 14.30 -15.26
CA ILE A 188 14.45 13.27 -14.22
C ILE A 188 13.03 12.99 -13.73
N VAL A 189 12.73 11.73 -13.45
CA VAL A 189 11.49 11.31 -12.76
C VAL A 189 11.80 10.38 -11.59
N THR A 190 10.99 10.42 -10.54
CA THR A 190 11.05 9.49 -9.41
C THR A 190 9.82 8.61 -9.45
N ARG A 191 9.99 7.32 -9.81
CA ARG A 191 8.85 6.40 -10.00
C ARG A 191 9.16 4.99 -9.51
N GLY A 192 8.08 4.32 -9.12
CA GLY A 192 8.07 2.89 -8.91
C GLY A 192 7.49 2.14 -10.10
N ASP A 193 7.55 0.82 -10.03
CA ASP A 193 6.96 -0.07 -11.03
C ASP A 193 5.43 0.02 -11.05
N PRO A 194 4.81 -0.15 -12.23
CA PRO A 194 5.40 -0.50 -13.54
C PRO A 194 6.01 0.68 -14.33
N HIS A 195 5.84 1.92 -13.86
CA HIS A 195 6.29 3.11 -14.61
C HIS A 195 7.81 3.16 -14.77
N MET A 196 8.55 2.81 -13.71
CA MET A 196 10.01 2.73 -13.77
C MET A 196 10.46 1.75 -14.85
N HIS A 197 9.95 0.51 -14.82
CA HIS A 197 10.28 -0.52 -15.78
C HIS A 197 10.01 -0.07 -17.23
N ASN A 198 8.87 0.56 -17.48
CA ASN A 198 8.50 1.07 -18.81
C ASN A 198 9.47 2.15 -19.32
N LEU A 199 9.92 3.05 -18.47
CA LEU A 199 10.90 4.07 -18.82
C LEU A 199 12.28 3.47 -19.10
N LEU A 200 12.71 2.50 -18.32
CA LEU A 200 13.97 1.79 -18.56
C LEU A 200 13.94 0.99 -19.87
N ALA A 201 12.80 0.36 -20.20
CA ALA A 201 12.61 -0.34 -21.48
C ALA A 201 12.68 0.60 -22.69
N GLN A 202 12.36 1.90 -22.52
CA GLN A 202 12.53 2.93 -23.54
C GLN A 202 13.98 3.47 -23.63
N GLY A 203 14.90 2.90 -22.84
CA GLY A 203 16.33 3.24 -22.82
C GLY A 203 16.68 4.43 -21.93
N HIS A 204 15.77 4.93 -21.10
CA HIS A 204 16.10 5.88 -20.05
C HIS A 204 17.00 5.24 -19.00
N ARG A 205 17.79 6.04 -18.29
CA ARG A 205 18.82 5.54 -17.38
C ARG A 205 18.33 5.53 -15.93
N LEU A 206 18.50 4.42 -15.22
CA LEU A 206 18.41 4.40 -13.77
C LEU A 206 19.64 5.15 -13.20
N LEU A 207 19.40 6.32 -12.62
CA LEU A 207 20.45 7.12 -11.98
C LEU A 207 20.78 6.58 -10.60
N ALA A 208 19.76 6.18 -9.85
CA ALA A 208 19.91 5.50 -8.57
C ALA A 208 18.64 4.69 -8.23
N GLY A 209 18.81 3.51 -7.67
CA GLY A 209 17.72 2.73 -7.08
C GLY A 209 17.39 3.20 -5.67
N ALA A 210 16.15 3.06 -5.26
CA ALA A 210 15.71 3.41 -3.90
C ALA A 210 16.43 2.57 -2.84
N SER A 211 16.80 1.32 -3.16
CA SER A 211 17.58 0.44 -2.28
C SER A 211 18.95 0.99 -1.88
N THR A 212 19.55 1.84 -2.75
CA THR A 212 20.83 2.50 -2.48
C THR A 212 20.68 3.90 -1.88
N ILE A 213 19.51 4.52 -2.02
CA ILE A 213 19.22 5.88 -1.55
C ILE A 213 18.70 5.86 -0.12
N ALA A 214 17.71 5.01 0.15
CA ALA A 214 16.97 4.97 1.41
C ALA A 214 16.61 3.51 1.80
N PRO A 215 17.62 2.64 2.05
CA PRO A 215 17.38 1.25 2.40
C PRO A 215 16.56 1.12 3.69
N GLY A 216 15.59 0.20 3.71
CA GLY A 216 14.72 -0.04 4.86
C GLY A 216 13.61 0.98 5.07
N SER A 217 13.54 2.04 4.25
CA SER A 217 12.47 3.04 4.34
C SER A 217 11.13 2.47 3.91
N HIS A 218 10.04 2.89 4.58
CA HIS A 218 8.69 2.55 4.16
C HIS A 218 8.31 3.27 2.87
N LEU A 219 7.81 2.53 1.89
CA LEU A 219 7.15 3.06 0.71
C LEU A 219 5.71 3.42 1.03
N ALA A 220 5.07 2.54 1.78
CA ALA A 220 3.67 2.65 2.11
C ALA A 220 3.35 1.95 3.43
N VAL A 221 2.25 2.38 4.05
CA VAL A 221 1.78 1.90 5.35
C VAL A 221 0.28 1.62 5.32
N LEU A 222 -0.17 0.80 6.25
CA LEU A 222 -1.58 0.51 6.47
C LEU A 222 -2.07 1.36 7.65
N LEU A 223 -3.15 2.11 7.42
CA LEU A 223 -3.79 2.96 8.42
C LEU A 223 -5.12 2.35 8.86
N TYR A 224 -5.40 2.37 10.16
CA TYR A 224 -6.73 2.14 10.70
C TYR A 224 -7.37 3.45 11.12
N GLY A 225 -8.67 3.56 10.85
CA GLY A 225 -9.52 4.61 11.39
C GLY A 225 -10.11 4.23 12.76
N PRO A 226 -10.88 5.15 13.39
CA PRO A 226 -11.40 4.98 14.75
C PRO A 226 -12.30 3.74 14.92
N ASN A 227 -12.93 3.24 13.86
CA ASN A 227 -13.77 2.06 13.94
C ASN A 227 -12.97 0.82 14.37
N LEU A 228 -11.77 0.59 13.80
CA LEU A 228 -10.91 -0.55 14.13
C LEU A 228 -9.97 -0.27 15.29
N LEU A 229 -9.57 1.00 15.49
CA LEU A 229 -8.65 1.36 16.57
C LEU A 229 -9.31 1.30 17.95
N THR A 230 -10.55 1.76 18.05
CA THR A 230 -11.20 1.98 19.37
C THR A 230 -12.58 1.36 19.49
N LYS A 231 -13.47 1.51 18.48
CA LYS A 231 -14.86 1.05 18.58
C LYS A 231 -15.00 -0.46 18.50
N ASN A 232 -14.23 -1.11 17.62
CA ASN A 232 -14.21 -2.57 17.46
C ASN A 232 -12.77 -3.07 17.25
N ARG A 233 -12.01 -3.04 18.33
CA ARG A 233 -10.60 -3.43 18.31
C ARG A 233 -10.39 -4.90 17.97
N ASP A 234 -11.30 -5.79 18.39
CA ASP A 234 -11.26 -7.21 18.02
C ASP A 234 -11.34 -7.39 16.49
N LEU A 235 -12.23 -6.66 15.83
CA LEU A 235 -12.33 -6.68 14.36
C LEU A 235 -11.02 -6.23 13.71
N GLY A 236 -10.35 -5.21 14.28
CA GLY A 236 -9.04 -4.75 13.82
C GLY A 236 -7.95 -5.81 14.00
N GLU A 237 -7.97 -6.57 15.12
CA GLU A 237 -7.02 -7.66 15.38
C GLU A 237 -7.26 -8.85 14.42
N ARG A 238 -8.51 -9.21 14.17
CA ARG A 238 -8.90 -10.24 13.18
C ARG A 238 -8.49 -9.84 11.76
N PHE A 239 -8.75 -8.58 11.37
CA PHE A 239 -8.31 -8.06 10.07
C PHE A 239 -6.79 -8.14 9.91
N MET A 240 -6.02 -7.79 10.94
CA MET A 240 -4.55 -7.86 10.91
C MET A 240 -4.04 -9.28 10.71
N ARG A 241 -4.66 -10.30 11.32
CA ARG A 241 -4.30 -11.71 11.07
C ARG A 241 -4.51 -12.09 9.60
N GLY A 242 -5.67 -11.72 9.02
CA GLY A 242 -5.94 -11.91 7.60
C GLY A 242 -4.92 -11.20 6.71
N TYR A 243 -4.61 -9.95 7.03
CA TYR A 243 -3.62 -9.16 6.30
C TYR A 243 -2.22 -9.77 6.34
N LEU A 244 -1.73 -10.24 7.48
CA LEU A 244 -0.39 -10.84 7.59
C LEU A 244 -0.29 -12.18 6.85
N ARG A 245 -1.35 -12.99 6.81
CA ARG A 245 -1.39 -14.18 5.93
C ARG A 245 -1.29 -13.78 4.46
N ALA A 246 -2.06 -12.79 4.06
CA ALA A 246 -2.07 -12.25 2.70
C ALA A 246 -0.71 -11.64 2.29
N ALA A 247 -0.06 -10.88 3.18
CA ALA A 247 1.28 -10.32 2.97
C ALA A 247 2.33 -11.41 2.73
N ARG A 248 2.27 -12.52 3.47
CA ARG A 248 3.15 -13.68 3.27
C ARG A 248 2.93 -14.36 1.92
N ARG A 249 1.67 -14.45 1.43
CA ARG A 249 1.36 -14.96 0.08
C ARG A 249 1.88 -14.01 -1.00
N TYR A 250 1.65 -12.72 -0.82
CA TYR A 250 2.12 -11.68 -1.74
C TYR A 250 3.65 -11.72 -1.91
N ASN A 251 4.40 -11.91 -0.82
CA ASN A 251 5.86 -12.00 -0.85
C ASN A 251 6.41 -13.23 -1.58
N GLN A 252 5.56 -14.17 -2.02
CA GLN A 252 5.96 -15.22 -2.96
C GLN A 252 6.20 -14.65 -4.37
N GLY A 253 5.86 -13.39 -4.60
CA GLY A 253 6.10 -12.69 -5.86
C GLY A 253 5.14 -13.09 -6.99
N ALA A 254 5.64 -13.01 -8.23
CA ALA A 254 4.88 -13.29 -9.45
C ALA A 254 4.61 -14.79 -9.67
N THR A 255 3.88 -15.43 -8.76
CA THR A 255 3.35 -16.78 -9.01
C THR A 255 2.16 -16.70 -9.98
N PRO A 256 1.81 -17.79 -10.72
CA PRO A 256 0.65 -17.80 -11.61
C PRO A 256 -0.64 -17.36 -10.91
N ARG A 257 -0.83 -17.80 -9.65
CA ARG A 257 -2.00 -17.46 -8.85
C ARG A 257 -2.01 -15.98 -8.46
N ASN A 258 -0.91 -15.45 -7.93
CA ASN A 258 -0.79 -14.04 -7.56
C ASN A 258 -0.98 -13.13 -8.78
N VAL A 259 -0.33 -13.43 -9.91
CA VAL A 259 -0.46 -12.65 -11.16
C VAL A 259 -1.91 -12.63 -11.62
N SER A 260 -2.60 -13.78 -11.65
CA SER A 260 -4.01 -13.88 -12.05
C SER A 260 -4.92 -13.01 -11.16
N ILE A 261 -4.74 -13.05 -9.84
CA ILE A 261 -5.54 -12.25 -8.88
C ILE A 261 -5.26 -10.77 -9.07
N VAL A 262 -3.98 -10.39 -9.07
CA VAL A 262 -3.56 -8.98 -9.12
C VAL A 262 -3.98 -8.32 -10.43
N SER A 263 -3.77 -9.02 -11.57
CA SER A 263 -4.21 -8.51 -12.88
C SER A 263 -5.72 -8.23 -12.89
N ARG A 264 -6.53 -9.18 -12.46
CA ARG A 264 -7.99 -9.05 -12.46
C ARG A 264 -8.49 -7.99 -11.47
N ARG A 265 -7.93 -7.95 -10.25
CA ARG A 265 -8.45 -7.12 -9.15
C ARG A 265 -7.92 -5.67 -9.19
N LEU A 266 -6.69 -5.47 -9.64
CA LEU A 266 -6.05 -4.15 -9.73
C LEU A 266 -6.04 -3.58 -11.15
N GLY A 267 -6.40 -4.37 -12.16
CA GLY A 267 -6.40 -3.93 -13.56
C GLY A 267 -5.00 -3.77 -14.15
N LEU A 268 -3.99 -4.42 -13.56
CA LEU A 268 -2.61 -4.37 -14.06
C LEU A 268 -2.39 -5.41 -15.17
N ASP A 269 -1.58 -5.05 -16.17
CA ASP A 269 -1.24 -5.95 -17.26
C ASP A 269 -0.47 -7.17 -16.75
N SER A 270 -0.96 -8.37 -17.14
CA SER A 270 -0.38 -9.65 -16.70
C SER A 270 1.07 -9.84 -17.16
N ALA A 271 1.42 -9.43 -18.38
CA ALA A 271 2.78 -9.55 -18.89
C ALA A 271 3.75 -8.64 -18.11
N SER A 272 3.29 -7.43 -17.79
CA SER A 272 4.05 -6.50 -16.95
C SER A 272 4.29 -7.06 -15.55
N LEU A 273 3.28 -7.72 -14.95
CA LEU A 273 3.39 -8.32 -13.61
C LEU A 273 4.46 -9.41 -13.51
N TRP A 274 4.72 -10.16 -14.60
CA TRP A 274 5.78 -11.16 -14.65
C TRP A 274 7.20 -10.56 -14.71
N ASN A 275 7.33 -9.37 -15.28
CA ASN A 275 8.62 -8.76 -15.60
C ASN A 275 9.02 -7.64 -14.62
N MET A 276 8.09 -7.11 -13.83
CA MET A 276 8.38 -6.05 -12.87
C MET A 276 8.85 -6.58 -11.52
N CYS A 277 9.51 -5.73 -10.76
CA CYS A 277 9.81 -5.99 -9.36
C CYS A 277 8.56 -5.79 -8.49
N TRP A 278 8.25 -6.77 -7.66
CA TRP A 278 7.18 -6.65 -6.66
C TRP A 278 7.76 -6.07 -5.37
N PRO A 279 7.32 -4.87 -4.94
CA PRO A 279 7.78 -4.29 -3.68
C PRO A 279 7.56 -5.25 -2.51
N THR A 280 8.57 -5.46 -1.69
CA THR A 280 8.47 -6.35 -0.53
C THR A 280 7.59 -5.73 0.55
N THR A 281 6.78 -6.53 1.22
CA THR A 281 6.09 -6.17 2.47
C THR A 281 6.71 -6.95 3.63
N LYS A 282 6.77 -6.33 4.82
CA LYS A 282 7.25 -7.05 6.01
C LYS A 282 6.25 -8.14 6.39
N PRO A 283 6.67 -9.42 6.44
CA PRO A 283 5.74 -10.54 6.66
C PRO A 283 5.16 -10.59 8.08
N ASP A 284 5.74 -9.81 8.99
CA ASP A 284 5.27 -9.57 10.36
C ASP A 284 4.51 -8.24 10.52
N GLY A 285 4.41 -7.44 9.44
CA GLY A 285 3.77 -6.14 9.45
C GLY A 285 4.51 -5.06 10.24
N ALA A 286 5.76 -5.32 10.68
CA ALA A 286 6.48 -4.40 11.55
C ALA A 286 6.70 -3.02 10.90
N VAL A 287 6.40 -1.97 11.64
CA VAL A 287 6.65 -0.58 11.25
C VAL A 287 7.98 -0.14 11.84
N SER A 288 8.89 0.37 11.00
CA SER A 288 10.19 0.88 11.43
C SER A 288 10.06 2.30 11.97
N ALA A 289 10.19 2.47 13.28
CA ALA A 289 10.24 3.79 13.90
C ALA A 289 11.41 4.62 13.37
N ALA A 290 12.56 3.99 13.09
CA ALA A 290 13.71 4.68 12.51
C ALA A 290 13.42 5.24 11.11
N SER A 291 12.74 4.48 10.25
CA SER A 291 12.33 4.97 8.94
C SER A 291 11.35 6.14 9.03
N LEU A 292 10.41 6.10 9.96
CA LEU A 292 9.47 7.20 10.18
C LEU A 292 10.15 8.42 10.77
N HIS A 293 11.12 8.23 11.66
CA HIS A 293 11.93 9.33 12.21
C HIS A 293 12.73 10.02 11.09
N ASP A 294 13.43 9.26 10.25
CA ASP A 294 14.19 9.81 9.14
C ASP A 294 13.31 10.57 8.13
N TYR A 295 12.11 10.05 7.86
CA TYR A 295 11.13 10.75 7.03
C TYR A 295 10.64 12.06 7.68
N GLN A 296 10.43 12.09 9.01
CA GLN A 296 10.06 13.29 9.76
C GLN A 296 11.18 14.33 9.76
N GLU A 297 12.43 13.91 9.97
CA GLU A 297 13.60 14.79 9.91
C GLU A 297 13.72 15.48 8.56
N TRP A 298 13.49 14.74 7.47
CA TRP A 298 13.41 15.32 6.14
C TRP A 298 12.26 16.34 6.03
N ALA A 299 11.06 15.99 6.50
CA ALA A 299 9.89 16.87 6.43
C ALA A 299 10.07 18.17 7.26
N LEU A 300 10.77 18.10 8.40
CA LEU A 300 11.15 19.27 9.19
C LEU A 300 12.16 20.16 8.47
N LYS A 301 13.17 19.57 7.82
CA LYS A 301 14.17 20.32 7.03
C LYS A 301 13.57 21.06 5.84
N THR A 302 12.52 20.51 5.23
CA THR A 302 11.82 21.18 4.11
C THR A 302 10.89 22.30 4.59
N GLY A 303 10.68 22.45 5.91
CA GLY A 303 9.73 23.42 6.49
C GLY A 303 8.25 23.05 6.35
N GLU A 304 7.96 21.86 5.82
CA GLU A 304 6.59 21.39 5.54
C GLU A 304 5.96 20.65 6.74
N LEU A 305 6.75 20.32 7.75
CA LEU A 305 6.32 19.82 9.05
C LEU A 305 6.78 20.80 10.13
N ALA A 306 5.83 21.31 10.94
CA ALA A 306 6.11 22.34 11.94
C ALA A 306 6.87 21.80 13.16
N SER A 307 6.60 20.56 13.56
CA SER A 307 7.24 19.88 14.70
C SER A 307 7.22 18.36 14.52
N ALA A 308 8.16 17.67 15.14
CA ALA A 308 8.18 16.21 15.17
C ALA A 308 6.93 15.67 15.86
N ILE A 309 6.39 14.58 15.31
CA ILE A 309 5.24 13.87 15.86
C ILE A 309 5.76 12.74 16.75
N ASP A 310 5.22 12.65 17.96
CA ASP A 310 5.52 11.53 18.86
C ASP A 310 5.18 10.19 18.17
N PRO A 311 6.11 9.25 18.09
CA PRO A 311 5.85 7.92 17.51
C PRO A 311 4.63 7.21 18.11
N ALA A 312 4.32 7.43 19.39
CA ALA A 312 3.14 6.86 20.06
C ALA A 312 1.82 7.42 19.52
N LEU A 313 1.83 8.64 18.96
CA LEU A 313 0.67 9.23 18.28
C LEU A 313 0.57 8.79 16.81
N LEU A 314 1.65 8.26 16.25
CA LEU A 314 1.72 7.90 14.84
C LEU A 314 1.47 6.41 14.61
N ILE A 315 1.94 5.54 15.52
CA ILE A 315 1.98 4.08 15.35
C ILE A 315 1.20 3.38 16.46
N ASP A 316 0.37 2.39 16.09
CA ASP A 316 -0.11 1.35 17.00
C ASP A 316 0.39 -0.02 16.53
N ALA A 317 1.57 -0.41 17.00
CA ALA A 317 2.19 -1.69 16.65
C ALA A 317 1.52 -2.90 17.33
N THR A 318 0.58 -2.70 18.24
CA THR A 318 -0.02 -3.79 19.04
C THR A 318 -0.86 -4.73 18.17
N PHE A 319 -1.48 -4.24 17.09
CA PHE A 319 -2.24 -5.07 16.15
C PHE A 319 -1.35 -6.10 15.45
N ALA A 320 -0.21 -5.67 14.88
CA ALA A 320 0.74 -6.57 14.23
C ALA A 320 1.36 -7.55 15.23
N ALA A 321 1.74 -7.09 16.43
CA ALA A 321 2.31 -7.94 17.47
C ALA A 321 1.33 -9.06 17.91
N LYS A 322 0.07 -8.72 18.21
CA LYS A 322 -0.96 -9.70 18.60
C LYS A 322 -1.29 -10.68 17.46
N ALA A 323 -1.38 -10.18 16.22
CA ALA A 323 -1.64 -11.02 15.07
C ALA A 323 -0.50 -12.04 14.85
N ASN A 324 0.75 -11.62 14.99
CA ASN A 324 1.89 -12.54 14.88
C ASN A 324 1.90 -13.60 15.98
N ALA A 325 1.59 -13.23 17.22
CA ALA A 325 1.49 -14.18 18.33
C ALA A 325 0.40 -15.23 18.07
N ALA A 326 -0.79 -14.81 17.62
CA ALA A 326 -1.88 -15.69 17.26
C ALA A 326 -1.50 -16.65 16.09
N LEU A 327 -0.92 -16.10 15.02
CA LEU A 327 -0.48 -16.88 13.86
C LEU A 327 0.69 -17.84 14.15
N ALA A 328 1.48 -17.59 15.18
CA ALA A 328 2.51 -18.51 15.64
C ALA A 328 1.91 -19.70 16.41
N ALA A 329 0.81 -19.49 17.12
CA ALA A 329 0.11 -20.54 17.86
C ALA A 329 -0.72 -21.47 16.96
N GLU A 330 -1.01 -21.09 15.71
CA GLU A 330 -1.72 -21.93 14.72
C GLU A 330 -0.79 -22.95 14.00
N ARG A 331 0.53 -22.87 14.18
CA ARG A 331 1.55 -23.76 13.57
C ARG A 331 1.88 -24.94 14.45
#